data_216b25b2e5f4e2c7bbe066f02ea4bb36
#
_entry.id   216b25b2e5f4e2c7bbe066f02ea4bb36
#
_cell.length_a   1.000
_cell.length_b   1.000
_cell.length_c   1.000
_cell.angle_alpha   90.00
_cell.angle_beta   90.00
_cell.angle_gamma   90.00
#
_symmetry.space_group_name_H-M   'P 1'
#
loop_
_entity.id
_entity.type
_entity.pdbx_description
1 polymer ?
#
loop_
_entity_poly.entity_id
_entity_poly.type
_entity_poly.pdbx_seq_one_letter_code
_entity_poly.pdbx_strand_id
1 'polypeptide(L)'
;MERKLPFKWEHDEFREAFGAFLDKEAVPYYDEWCKNHMVPHEYFEKMGQAGFMALWVDKKYGGAGRNGDFLYTVIKAEEYSKRGLNCIFSRLSGDVVAPYIAENGTEEQREKWLPKIVKGETVLGVCMTEPDHGSDLANIQASAVDMGDHFLVNGTKTFISNGMVADLLVVAVRTDPNAAKPHKGISLLLIETKSEGVSRTLIPKIGLQAQDTAEVSFENVKVPKGNLIGELNRGFYVLMQHLEAERIMAAYGSIGTVEHTLSLTSEYVKQRIL
;
A
#
# COMPACT_ATOMS: atom_id res chain seq x y z
N MET A 1 -30.39 5.73 11.41
CA MET A 1 -30.04 6.93 10.61
C MET A 1 -29.60 6.43 9.25
N GLU A 2 -30.39 6.65 8.21
CA GLU A 2 -30.05 6.22 6.86
C GLU A 2 -28.87 7.07 6.38
N ARG A 3 -27.71 6.44 6.12
CA ARG A 3 -26.56 7.12 5.54
C ARG A 3 -26.88 7.48 4.10
N LYS A 4 -27.20 8.74 3.82
CA LYS A 4 -27.22 9.26 2.45
C LYS A 4 -25.78 9.56 2.00
N LEU A 5 -24.99 8.50 1.75
CA LEU A 5 -23.77 8.65 0.97
C LEU A 5 -24.16 8.82 -0.50
N PRO A 6 -23.40 9.60 -1.28
CA PRO A 6 -23.72 9.89 -2.69
C PRO A 6 -23.37 8.71 -3.60
N PHE A 7 -23.71 7.48 -3.19
CA PHE A 7 -23.53 6.29 -4.03
C PHE A 7 -24.50 6.36 -5.21
N LYS A 8 -24.00 5.97 -6.36
CA LYS A 8 -24.71 5.82 -7.61
C LYS A 8 -24.91 4.33 -7.90
N TRP A 9 -25.74 4.00 -8.88
CA TRP A 9 -26.00 2.62 -9.28
C TRP A 9 -24.70 1.83 -9.64
N GLU A 10 -23.74 2.47 -10.30
CA GLU A 10 -22.45 1.85 -10.62
C GLU A 10 -21.61 1.48 -9.37
N HIS A 11 -21.80 2.22 -8.27
CA HIS A 11 -21.17 1.89 -6.99
C HIS A 11 -21.83 0.66 -6.34
N ASP A 12 -23.14 0.51 -6.48
CA ASP A 12 -23.87 -0.64 -5.96
C ASP A 12 -23.52 -1.90 -6.76
N GLU A 13 -23.46 -1.85 -8.09
CA GLU A 13 -22.96 -2.95 -8.93
C GLU A 13 -21.53 -3.35 -8.58
N PHE A 14 -20.64 -2.34 -8.38
CA PHE A 14 -19.26 -2.62 -7.95
C PHE A 14 -19.23 -3.31 -6.60
N ARG A 15 -20.05 -2.87 -5.65
CA ARG A 15 -20.16 -3.46 -4.31
C ARG A 15 -20.54 -4.93 -4.38
N GLU A 16 -21.56 -5.26 -5.18
CA GLU A 16 -22.01 -6.64 -5.36
C GLU A 16 -20.93 -7.50 -6.01
N ALA A 17 -20.33 -7.01 -7.09
CA ALA A 17 -19.27 -7.73 -7.80
C ALA A 17 -18.03 -7.95 -6.92
N PHE A 18 -17.60 -6.91 -6.19
CA PHE A 18 -16.46 -7.02 -5.30
C PHE A 18 -16.75 -7.91 -4.10
N GLY A 19 -17.96 -7.82 -3.53
CA GLY A 19 -18.41 -8.72 -2.47
C GLY A 19 -18.37 -10.19 -2.89
N ALA A 20 -18.93 -10.51 -4.06
CA ALA A 20 -18.90 -11.88 -4.61
C ALA A 20 -17.47 -12.38 -4.88
N PHE A 21 -16.60 -11.49 -5.35
CA PHE A 21 -15.17 -11.81 -5.50
C PHE A 21 -14.53 -12.18 -4.15
N LEU A 22 -14.76 -11.39 -3.09
CA LEU A 22 -14.22 -11.67 -1.77
C LEU A 22 -14.74 -12.99 -1.18
N ASP A 23 -16.03 -13.29 -1.36
CA ASP A 23 -16.64 -14.53 -0.88
C ASP A 23 -16.03 -15.77 -1.55
N LYS A 24 -15.57 -15.64 -2.80
CA LYS A 24 -14.94 -16.71 -3.56
C LYS A 24 -13.42 -16.79 -3.34
N GLU A 25 -12.71 -15.66 -3.42
CA GLU A 25 -11.26 -15.64 -3.58
C GLU A 25 -10.51 -15.21 -2.29
N ALA A 26 -11.22 -14.80 -1.23
CA ALA A 26 -10.60 -14.38 0.03
C ALA A 26 -11.13 -15.14 1.24
N VAL A 27 -12.44 -15.15 1.46
CA VAL A 27 -13.06 -15.74 2.67
C VAL A 27 -12.61 -17.18 2.92
N PRO A 28 -12.60 -18.10 1.92
CA PRO A 28 -12.23 -19.50 2.16
C PRO A 28 -10.77 -19.71 2.55
N TYR A 29 -9.90 -18.73 2.25
CA TYR A 29 -8.45 -18.85 2.41
C TYR A 29 -7.90 -17.99 3.53
N TYR A 30 -8.74 -17.14 4.14
CA TYR A 30 -8.29 -16.10 5.08
C TYR A 30 -7.60 -16.67 6.33
N ASP A 31 -8.13 -17.76 6.89
CA ASP A 31 -7.54 -18.43 8.05
C ASP A 31 -6.15 -19.00 7.74
N GLU A 32 -5.94 -19.50 6.53
CA GLU A 32 -4.64 -19.98 6.07
C GLU A 32 -3.65 -18.80 5.92
N TRP A 33 -4.11 -17.68 5.34
CA TRP A 33 -3.28 -16.48 5.22
C TRP A 33 -2.90 -15.90 6.58
N CYS A 34 -3.81 -15.98 7.56
CA CYS A 34 -3.50 -15.60 8.95
C CYS A 34 -2.41 -16.49 9.55
N LYS A 35 -2.45 -17.81 9.33
CA LYS A 35 -1.41 -18.75 9.79
C LYS A 35 -0.07 -18.52 9.11
N ASN A 36 -0.08 -18.20 7.83
CA ASN A 36 1.11 -17.95 7.01
C ASN A 36 1.66 -16.51 7.18
N HIS A 37 0.95 -15.66 7.92
CA HIS A 37 1.28 -14.25 8.13
C HIS A 37 1.46 -13.44 6.84
N MET A 38 0.79 -13.83 5.77
CA MET A 38 0.90 -13.18 4.46
C MET A 38 -0.29 -13.52 3.57
N VAL A 39 -0.81 -12.50 2.87
CA VAL A 39 -1.68 -12.68 1.71
C VAL A 39 -0.80 -13.04 0.51
N PRO A 40 -1.06 -14.16 -0.20
CA PRO A 40 -0.20 -14.58 -1.31
C PRO A 40 -0.29 -13.64 -2.50
N HIS A 41 0.78 -13.55 -3.28
CA HIS A 41 0.88 -12.70 -4.47
C HIS A 41 -0.24 -13.00 -5.49
N GLU A 42 -0.62 -14.26 -5.65
CA GLU A 42 -1.72 -14.71 -6.52
C GLU A 42 -3.06 -14.00 -6.24
N TYR A 43 -3.33 -13.62 -5.00
CA TYR A 43 -4.54 -12.89 -4.67
C TYR A 43 -4.57 -11.50 -5.33
N PHE A 44 -3.43 -10.81 -5.38
CA PHE A 44 -3.32 -9.52 -6.07
C PHE A 44 -3.51 -9.67 -7.58
N GLU A 45 -2.97 -10.73 -8.18
CA GLU A 45 -3.17 -11.05 -9.60
C GLU A 45 -4.65 -11.33 -9.90
N LYS A 46 -5.33 -12.12 -9.07
CA LYS A 46 -6.77 -12.37 -9.20
C LYS A 46 -7.59 -11.07 -9.08
N MET A 47 -7.23 -10.18 -8.16
CA MET A 47 -7.85 -8.87 -8.03
C MET A 47 -7.65 -8.02 -9.29
N GLY A 48 -6.43 -8.03 -9.86
CA GLY A 48 -6.11 -7.32 -11.09
C GLY A 48 -6.90 -7.87 -12.28
N GLN A 49 -6.93 -9.20 -12.46
CA GLN A 49 -7.70 -9.88 -13.51
C GLN A 49 -9.21 -9.59 -13.42
N ALA A 50 -9.73 -9.47 -12.20
CA ALA A 50 -11.12 -9.12 -11.95
C ALA A 50 -11.41 -7.60 -12.06
N GLY A 51 -10.38 -6.77 -12.29
CA GLY A 51 -10.53 -5.32 -12.44
C GLY A 51 -10.72 -4.55 -11.14
N PHE A 52 -10.30 -5.11 -9.98
CA PHE A 52 -10.46 -4.48 -8.66
C PHE A 52 -9.21 -3.76 -8.13
N MET A 53 -8.07 -3.85 -8.85
CA MET A 53 -6.84 -3.16 -8.49
C MET A 53 -6.78 -1.78 -9.15
N ALA A 54 -6.33 -0.76 -8.38
CA ALA A 54 -5.99 0.57 -8.86
C ALA A 54 -7.00 1.17 -9.88
N LEU A 55 -8.30 1.12 -9.57
CA LEU A 55 -9.42 1.53 -10.43
C LEU A 55 -9.31 2.97 -10.97
N TRP A 56 -8.64 3.84 -10.22
CA TRP A 56 -8.45 5.25 -10.55
C TRP A 56 -7.41 5.48 -11.65
N VAL A 57 -6.53 4.52 -11.92
CA VAL A 57 -5.50 4.61 -12.96
C VAL A 57 -6.13 4.84 -14.33
N ASP A 58 -5.52 5.73 -15.12
CA ASP A 58 -5.98 6.07 -16.47
C ASP A 58 -6.05 4.84 -17.38
N LYS A 59 -7.04 4.83 -18.26
CA LYS A 59 -7.28 3.75 -19.23
C LYS A 59 -6.08 3.48 -20.12
N LYS A 60 -5.27 4.50 -20.43
CA LYS A 60 -4.04 4.31 -21.23
C LYS A 60 -3.02 3.36 -20.58
N TYR A 61 -3.07 3.21 -19.25
CA TYR A 61 -2.25 2.28 -18.50
C TYR A 61 -3.02 1.02 -18.06
N GLY A 62 -4.22 0.80 -18.60
CA GLY A 62 -5.05 -0.36 -18.31
C GLY A 62 -5.98 -0.25 -17.12
N GLY A 63 -6.03 0.90 -16.45
CA GLY A 63 -6.94 1.16 -15.35
C GLY A 63 -8.38 1.42 -15.82
N ALA A 64 -9.32 1.57 -14.87
CA ALA A 64 -10.72 1.87 -15.16
C ALA A 64 -10.98 3.38 -15.40
N GLY A 65 -10.00 4.24 -15.16
CA GLY A 65 -10.12 5.70 -15.32
C GLY A 65 -11.10 6.33 -14.33
N ARG A 66 -11.31 5.72 -13.15
CA ARG A 66 -12.20 6.23 -12.08
C ARG A 66 -11.52 7.30 -11.22
N ASN A 67 -10.64 8.09 -11.83
CA ASN A 67 -9.91 9.16 -11.15
C ASN A 67 -10.85 10.15 -10.46
N GLY A 68 -10.56 10.48 -9.19
CA GLY A 68 -11.36 11.39 -8.37
C GLY A 68 -12.61 10.78 -7.73
N ASP A 69 -12.96 9.53 -8.03
CA ASP A 69 -14.08 8.83 -7.37
C ASP A 69 -13.58 7.94 -6.23
N PHE A 70 -13.37 8.56 -5.07
CA PHE A 70 -12.89 7.89 -3.86
C PHE A 70 -13.90 6.87 -3.28
N LEU A 71 -15.17 6.89 -3.72
CA LEU A 71 -16.21 6.00 -3.19
C LEU A 71 -15.92 4.53 -3.50
N TYR A 72 -15.24 4.20 -4.59
CA TYR A 72 -14.78 2.83 -4.86
C TYR A 72 -13.82 2.30 -3.79
N THR A 73 -12.92 3.14 -3.30
CA THR A 73 -11.99 2.78 -2.20
C THR A 73 -12.74 2.62 -0.88
N VAL A 74 -13.77 3.45 -0.62
CA VAL A 74 -14.67 3.31 0.54
C VAL A 74 -15.40 1.97 0.48
N ILE A 75 -15.99 1.62 -0.66
CA ILE A 75 -16.69 0.34 -0.85
C ILE A 75 -15.77 -0.84 -0.60
N LYS A 76 -14.54 -0.82 -1.14
CA LYS A 76 -13.57 -1.88 -0.86
C LYS A 76 -13.30 -2.02 0.64
N ALA A 77 -13.14 -0.90 1.37
CA ALA A 77 -12.96 -0.92 2.82
C ALA A 77 -14.14 -1.54 3.56
N GLU A 78 -15.36 -1.14 3.21
CA GLU A 78 -16.59 -1.66 3.82
C GLU A 78 -16.77 -3.16 3.54
N GLU A 79 -16.55 -3.61 2.29
CA GLU A 79 -16.74 -5.01 1.92
C GLU A 79 -15.71 -5.95 2.56
N TYR A 80 -14.44 -5.52 2.69
CA TYR A 80 -13.45 -6.24 3.51
C TYR A 80 -13.89 -6.35 4.96
N SER A 81 -14.31 -5.23 5.55
CA SER A 81 -14.69 -5.18 6.97
C SER A 81 -15.92 -6.00 7.28
N LYS A 82 -16.96 -5.97 6.43
CA LYS A 82 -18.19 -6.77 6.59
C LYS A 82 -17.91 -8.27 6.68
N ARG A 83 -16.82 -8.74 6.06
CA ARG A 83 -16.40 -10.14 6.04
C ARG A 83 -15.32 -10.47 7.07
N GLY A 84 -14.94 -9.52 7.92
CA GLY A 84 -13.84 -9.69 8.87
C GLY A 84 -12.46 -9.80 8.25
N LEU A 85 -12.29 -9.40 6.98
CA LEU A 85 -11.06 -9.52 6.20
C LEU A 85 -10.11 -8.32 6.40
N ASN A 86 -10.02 -7.81 7.62
CA ASN A 86 -9.33 -6.55 7.92
C ASN A 86 -7.81 -6.58 7.73
N CYS A 87 -7.23 -7.77 7.58
CA CYS A 87 -5.78 -7.94 7.39
C CYS A 87 -5.35 -7.95 5.91
N ILE A 88 -6.25 -7.75 4.96
CA ILE A 88 -5.92 -7.72 3.54
C ILE A 88 -5.59 -6.29 3.11
N PHE A 89 -4.32 -6.03 2.82
CA PHE A 89 -3.81 -4.70 2.50
C PHE A 89 -3.59 -4.48 0.98
N SER A 90 -4.44 -5.07 0.14
CA SER A 90 -4.39 -4.83 -1.31
C SER A 90 -4.59 -3.35 -1.68
N ARG A 91 -5.38 -2.62 -0.89
CA ARG A 91 -5.56 -1.17 -1.05
C ARG A 91 -4.27 -0.38 -0.84
N LEU A 92 -3.35 -0.87 0.02
CA LEU A 92 -2.04 -0.24 0.20
C LEU A 92 -1.30 -0.19 -1.14
N SER A 93 -1.22 -1.30 -1.86
CA SER A 93 -0.56 -1.35 -3.17
C SER A 93 -1.26 -0.47 -4.19
N GLY A 94 -2.55 -0.68 -4.43
CA GLY A 94 -3.27 -0.06 -5.54
C GLY A 94 -3.77 1.36 -5.27
N ASP A 95 -4.17 1.69 -4.04
CA ASP A 95 -4.86 2.94 -3.73
C ASP A 95 -4.01 3.91 -2.90
N VAL A 96 -2.92 3.43 -2.25
CA VAL A 96 -2.00 4.25 -1.43
C VAL A 96 -0.67 4.48 -2.14
N VAL A 97 0.01 3.39 -2.56
CA VAL A 97 1.40 3.50 -3.06
C VAL A 97 1.44 3.77 -4.56
N ALA A 98 0.55 3.19 -5.36
CA ALA A 98 0.52 3.45 -6.80
C ALA A 98 0.36 4.94 -7.16
N PRO A 99 -0.39 5.79 -6.42
CA PRO A 99 -0.45 7.24 -6.65
C PRO A 99 0.91 7.94 -6.66
N TYR A 100 1.88 7.50 -5.87
CA TYR A 100 3.23 8.08 -5.90
C TYR A 100 3.86 8.01 -7.30
N ILE A 101 3.67 6.88 -8.00
CA ILE A 101 4.18 6.68 -9.35
C ILE A 101 3.33 7.45 -10.36
N ALA A 102 2.01 7.39 -10.24
CA ALA A 102 1.10 7.99 -11.20
C ALA A 102 1.16 9.52 -11.23
N GLU A 103 1.29 10.14 -10.07
CA GLU A 103 1.24 11.60 -9.93
C GLU A 103 2.64 12.24 -10.02
N ASN A 104 3.67 11.55 -9.50
CA ASN A 104 5.01 12.12 -9.38
C ASN A 104 6.08 11.40 -10.22
N GLY A 105 5.76 10.25 -10.83
CA GLY A 105 6.67 9.51 -11.70
C GLY A 105 6.84 10.14 -13.06
N THR A 106 7.91 9.77 -13.78
CA THR A 106 8.08 10.08 -15.20
C THR A 106 7.13 9.26 -16.06
N GLU A 107 6.97 9.62 -17.34
CA GLU A 107 6.12 8.85 -18.25
C GLU A 107 6.65 7.41 -18.40
N GLU A 108 7.97 7.24 -18.49
CA GLU A 108 8.61 5.92 -18.58
C GLU A 108 8.32 5.06 -17.33
N GLN A 109 8.31 5.68 -16.14
CA GLN A 109 7.94 4.98 -14.90
C GLN A 109 6.48 4.58 -14.91
N ARG A 110 5.57 5.45 -15.36
CA ARG A 110 4.14 5.17 -15.47
C ARG A 110 3.87 4.04 -16.45
N GLU A 111 4.45 4.10 -17.65
CA GLU A 111 4.32 3.07 -18.69
C GLU A 111 4.89 1.72 -18.24
N LYS A 112 6.01 1.73 -17.50
CA LYS A 112 6.65 0.51 -17.00
C LYS A 112 5.82 -0.16 -15.90
N TRP A 113 5.28 0.62 -14.95
CA TRP A 113 4.78 0.08 -13.69
C TRP A 113 3.25 0.04 -13.58
N LEU A 114 2.53 1.08 -14.02
CA LEU A 114 1.09 1.15 -13.82
C LEU A 114 0.31 -0.02 -14.46
N PRO A 115 0.64 -0.47 -15.69
CA PRO A 115 -0.06 -1.63 -16.27
C PRO A 115 0.12 -2.91 -15.46
N LYS A 116 1.28 -3.13 -14.87
CA LYS A 116 1.57 -4.30 -14.03
C LYS A 116 0.86 -4.23 -12.68
N ILE A 117 0.80 -3.02 -12.10
CA ILE A 117 0.09 -2.76 -10.84
C ILE A 117 -1.42 -3.00 -11.02
N VAL A 118 -2.01 -2.50 -12.10
CA VAL A 118 -3.43 -2.69 -12.43
C VAL A 118 -3.77 -4.18 -12.58
N LYS A 119 -2.87 -4.97 -13.17
CA LYS A 119 -3.03 -6.42 -13.31
C LYS A 119 -2.73 -7.21 -12.03
N GLY A 120 -2.22 -6.55 -10.98
CA GLY A 120 -1.76 -7.23 -9.77
C GLY A 120 -0.44 -7.98 -9.92
N GLU A 121 0.25 -7.85 -11.07
CA GLU A 121 1.55 -8.47 -11.38
C GLU A 121 2.71 -7.80 -10.62
N THR A 122 2.49 -6.60 -10.08
CA THR A 122 3.44 -5.86 -9.25
C THR A 122 2.74 -5.37 -8.01
N VAL A 123 3.12 -5.91 -6.87
CA VAL A 123 2.66 -5.49 -5.55
C VAL A 123 3.60 -4.43 -5.00
N LEU A 124 3.04 -3.38 -4.41
CA LEU A 124 3.79 -2.23 -3.90
C LEU A 124 3.83 -2.20 -2.37
N GLY A 125 4.95 -1.70 -1.86
CA GLY A 125 5.12 -1.26 -0.48
C GLY A 125 5.74 0.14 -0.41
N VAL A 126 5.56 0.84 0.72
CA VAL A 126 6.20 2.12 0.98
C VAL A 126 7.08 2.03 2.23
N CYS A 127 8.32 2.45 2.11
CA CYS A 127 9.35 2.36 3.14
C CYS A 127 9.70 3.76 3.67
N MET A 128 9.07 4.15 4.78
CA MET A 128 9.32 5.45 5.45
C MET A 128 10.04 5.25 6.78
N THR A 129 9.42 4.49 7.67
CA THR A 129 9.82 4.30 9.07
C THR A 129 11.16 3.57 9.19
N GLU A 130 12.00 4.01 10.12
CA GLU A 130 13.26 3.37 10.51
C GLU A 130 13.21 2.96 11.98
N PRO A 131 14.11 2.08 12.45
CA PRO A 131 14.14 1.67 13.85
C PRO A 131 14.13 2.85 14.83
N ASP A 132 14.88 3.92 14.52
CA ASP A 132 15.02 5.10 15.38
C ASP A 132 14.13 6.29 14.97
N HIS A 133 13.45 6.22 13.80
CA HIS A 133 12.70 7.34 13.21
C HIS A 133 11.31 6.90 12.72
N GLY A 134 10.29 7.03 13.58
CA GLY A 134 8.89 6.81 13.23
C GLY A 134 8.18 8.11 12.90
N SER A 135 7.70 8.85 13.92
CA SER A 135 7.01 10.13 13.73
C SER A 135 7.95 11.22 13.19
N ASP A 136 9.23 11.15 13.48
CA ASP A 136 10.25 12.09 12.99
C ASP A 136 10.85 11.64 11.65
N LEU A 137 10.01 11.57 10.62
CA LEU A 137 10.42 11.22 9.26
C LEU A 137 11.41 12.21 8.64
N ALA A 138 11.47 13.44 9.17
CA ALA A 138 12.43 14.43 8.67
C ALA A 138 13.88 14.02 8.93
N ASN A 139 14.13 13.21 9.95
CA ASN A 139 15.48 12.81 10.39
C ASN A 139 15.88 11.39 10.01
N ILE A 140 15.18 10.73 9.06
CA ILE A 140 15.57 9.40 8.56
C ILE A 140 17.04 9.35 8.16
N GLN A 141 17.69 8.18 8.36
CA GLN A 141 19.12 7.97 8.14
C GLN A 141 19.45 7.08 6.94
N ALA A 142 18.49 6.27 6.46
CA ALA A 142 18.71 5.49 5.24
C ALA A 142 19.17 6.44 4.12
N SER A 143 20.32 6.18 3.54
CA SER A 143 21.04 7.09 2.64
C SER A 143 21.04 6.62 1.20
N ALA A 144 21.15 7.55 0.27
CA ALA A 144 21.37 7.29 -1.14
C ALA A 144 22.46 8.23 -1.65
N VAL A 145 23.67 7.69 -1.83
CA VAL A 145 24.83 8.44 -2.34
C VAL A 145 24.79 8.47 -3.84
N ASP A 146 24.94 9.65 -4.42
CA ASP A 146 25.01 9.85 -5.88
C ASP A 146 26.36 9.37 -6.42
N MET A 147 26.34 8.33 -7.26
CA MET A 147 27.52 7.74 -7.91
C MET A 147 27.65 8.15 -9.38
N GLY A 148 26.84 9.11 -9.85
CA GLY A 148 26.83 9.59 -11.22
C GLY A 148 25.71 8.93 -12.04
N ASP A 149 25.83 7.67 -12.38
CA ASP A 149 24.85 6.90 -13.17
C ASP A 149 23.77 6.21 -12.31
N HIS A 150 24.05 6.00 -11.02
CA HIS A 150 23.12 5.38 -10.06
C HIS A 150 23.22 6.02 -8.68
N PHE A 151 22.28 5.69 -7.80
CA PHE A 151 22.36 5.91 -6.35
C PHE A 151 22.83 4.63 -5.67
N LEU A 152 23.72 4.74 -4.69
CA LEU A 152 24.12 3.66 -3.79
C LEU A 152 23.33 3.78 -2.49
N VAL A 153 22.39 2.86 -2.25
CA VAL A 153 21.45 2.92 -1.13
C VAL A 153 21.90 2.02 0.01
N ASN A 154 21.90 2.58 1.23
CA ASN A 154 22.21 1.89 2.48
C ASN A 154 21.25 2.31 3.59
N GLY A 155 20.85 1.37 4.44
CA GLY A 155 20.01 1.62 5.61
C GLY A 155 18.96 0.55 5.84
N THR A 156 18.16 0.72 6.90
CA THR A 156 17.11 -0.23 7.28
C THR A 156 15.80 0.49 7.49
N LYS A 157 14.72 -0.09 6.98
CA LYS A 157 13.34 0.36 7.16
C LYS A 157 12.56 -0.70 7.93
N THR A 158 11.70 -0.28 8.85
CA THR A 158 10.94 -1.20 9.70
C THR A 158 9.44 -0.95 9.62
N PHE A 159 8.65 -1.95 10.03
CA PHE A 159 7.19 -1.94 10.00
C PHE A 159 6.62 -1.73 8.59
N ILE A 160 7.27 -2.28 7.58
CA ILE A 160 6.86 -2.12 6.19
C ILE A 160 5.74 -3.10 5.86
N SER A 161 4.52 -2.57 5.67
CA SER A 161 3.37 -3.34 5.21
C SER A 161 3.55 -3.77 3.75
N ASN A 162 3.15 -4.98 3.40
CA ASN A 162 3.47 -5.66 2.16
C ASN A 162 5.00 -5.86 1.96
N GLY A 163 5.81 -5.71 2.99
CA GLY A 163 7.26 -5.75 2.86
C GLY A 163 7.80 -7.10 2.39
N MET A 164 7.10 -8.20 2.66
CA MET A 164 7.47 -9.54 2.19
C MET A 164 6.89 -9.85 0.81
N VAL A 165 5.64 -9.47 0.53
CA VAL A 165 4.97 -9.79 -0.73
C VAL A 165 5.27 -8.82 -1.86
N ALA A 166 5.70 -7.58 -1.55
CA ALA A 166 5.95 -6.55 -2.56
C ALA A 166 7.07 -6.93 -3.53
N ASP A 167 6.89 -6.55 -4.80
CA ASP A 167 7.89 -6.60 -5.88
C ASP A 167 8.66 -5.30 -5.98
N LEU A 168 8.00 -4.18 -5.69
CA LEU A 168 8.53 -2.84 -5.86
C LEU A 168 8.23 -1.99 -4.61
N LEU A 169 9.25 -1.29 -4.12
CA LEU A 169 9.17 -0.43 -2.95
C LEU A 169 9.37 1.04 -3.34
N VAL A 170 8.54 1.92 -2.80
CA VAL A 170 8.80 3.36 -2.76
C VAL A 170 9.57 3.64 -1.48
N VAL A 171 10.84 4.00 -1.59
CA VAL A 171 11.74 4.11 -0.44
C VAL A 171 12.15 5.56 -0.21
N ALA A 172 11.86 6.09 0.98
CA ALA A 172 12.34 7.40 1.42
C ALA A 172 13.79 7.28 1.88
N VAL A 173 14.69 8.06 1.27
CA VAL A 173 16.12 8.04 1.54
C VAL A 173 16.69 9.45 1.64
N ARG A 174 17.75 9.61 2.39
CA ARG A 174 18.51 10.85 2.49
C ARG A 174 19.52 10.94 1.35
N THR A 175 19.30 11.88 0.45
CA THR A 175 20.18 12.17 -0.70
C THR A 175 21.08 13.38 -0.46
N ASP A 176 20.70 14.29 0.46
CA ASP A 176 21.54 15.41 0.89
C ASP A 176 21.66 15.44 2.43
N PRO A 177 22.78 14.96 3.00
CA PRO A 177 22.99 14.98 4.44
C PRO A 177 23.28 16.39 4.98
N ASN A 178 23.65 17.36 4.11
CA ASN A 178 24.02 18.73 4.47
C ASN A 178 22.88 19.73 4.22
N ALA A 179 21.68 19.26 3.90
CA ALA A 179 20.55 20.14 3.65
C ALA A 179 20.28 21.07 4.84
N ALA A 180 20.03 22.35 4.58
CA ALA A 180 19.79 23.38 5.61
C ALA A 180 18.62 23.04 6.57
N LYS A 181 17.71 22.20 6.11
CA LYS A 181 16.64 21.59 6.92
C LYS A 181 16.58 20.10 6.58
N PRO A 182 16.54 19.18 7.56
CA PRO A 182 16.63 17.75 7.32
C PRO A 182 15.64 17.21 6.26
N HIS A 183 14.39 17.64 6.29
CA HIS A 183 13.37 17.22 5.32
C HIS A 183 13.65 17.67 3.87
N LYS A 184 14.54 18.65 3.65
CA LYS A 184 14.95 19.10 2.31
C LYS A 184 16.05 18.24 1.68
N GLY A 185 16.55 17.23 2.40
CA GLY A 185 17.55 16.28 1.90
C GLY A 185 16.97 14.90 1.61
N ILE A 186 15.65 14.74 1.53
CA ILE A 186 14.98 13.45 1.34
C ILE A 186 14.45 13.32 -0.08
N SER A 187 14.71 12.17 -0.70
CA SER A 187 14.18 11.78 -2.01
C SER A 187 13.41 10.47 -1.91
N LEU A 188 12.63 10.14 -2.93
CA LEU A 188 11.93 8.87 -3.06
C LEU A 188 12.52 8.09 -4.22
N LEU A 189 12.86 6.83 -3.98
CA LEU A 189 13.39 5.92 -4.98
C LEU A 189 12.50 4.69 -5.15
N LEU A 190 12.33 4.23 -6.39
CA LEU A 190 11.74 2.94 -6.72
C LEU A 190 12.83 1.88 -6.64
N ILE A 191 12.66 0.90 -5.73
CA ILE A 191 13.61 -0.20 -5.54
C ILE A 191 12.87 -1.53 -5.72
N GLU A 192 13.30 -2.33 -6.68
CA GLU A 192 12.79 -3.69 -6.89
C GLU A 192 13.30 -4.58 -5.75
N THR A 193 12.42 -5.36 -5.12
CA THR A 193 12.77 -6.18 -3.95
C THR A 193 13.74 -7.32 -4.26
N LYS A 194 13.90 -7.65 -5.54
CA LYS A 194 14.86 -8.66 -6.03
C LYS A 194 16.24 -8.08 -6.32
N SER A 195 16.44 -6.77 -6.11
CA SER A 195 17.76 -6.15 -6.32
C SER A 195 18.80 -6.73 -5.35
N GLU A 196 20.02 -6.90 -5.84
CA GLU A 196 21.16 -7.32 -5.00
C GLU A 196 21.35 -6.33 -3.84
N GLY A 197 21.58 -6.85 -2.63
CA GLY A 197 21.73 -6.07 -1.41
C GLY A 197 20.40 -5.73 -0.72
N VAL A 198 19.23 -6.12 -1.24
CA VAL A 198 17.96 -6.01 -0.54
C VAL A 198 17.68 -7.29 0.24
N SER A 199 17.48 -7.16 1.55
CA SER A 199 17.03 -8.25 2.41
C SER A 199 15.76 -7.89 3.16
N ARG A 200 14.94 -8.89 3.47
CA ARG A 200 13.61 -8.69 4.10
C ARG A 200 13.40 -9.73 5.19
N THR A 201 12.90 -9.29 6.33
CA THR A 201 12.61 -10.17 7.48
C THR A 201 11.22 -9.88 8.00
N LEU A 202 10.40 -10.92 8.11
CA LEU A 202 9.04 -10.81 8.65
C LEU A 202 9.10 -10.43 10.14
N ILE A 203 8.29 -9.43 10.54
CA ILE A 203 8.15 -9.00 11.94
C ILE A 203 6.95 -9.73 12.55
N PRO A 204 7.12 -10.50 13.64
CA PRO A 204 6.00 -11.10 14.37
C PRO A 204 5.07 -10.04 14.96
N LYS A 205 3.75 -10.27 14.87
CA LYS A 205 2.72 -9.32 15.34
C LYS A 205 1.64 -10.02 16.16
N ILE A 206 1.02 -9.30 17.08
CA ILE A 206 -0.15 -9.78 17.83
C ILE A 206 -1.41 -9.71 16.99
N GLY A 207 -1.60 -8.63 16.21
CA GLY A 207 -2.79 -8.39 15.38
C GLY A 207 -2.48 -8.39 13.89
N LEU A 208 -3.53 -8.22 13.06
CA LEU A 208 -3.43 -8.15 11.60
C LEU A 208 -2.63 -9.32 11.01
N GLN A 209 -2.99 -10.56 11.39
CA GLN A 209 -2.18 -11.75 11.17
C GLN A 209 -1.91 -12.03 9.68
N ALA A 210 -2.89 -11.85 8.80
CA ALA A 210 -2.70 -12.11 7.37
C ALA A 210 -1.96 -10.99 6.62
N GLN A 211 -1.74 -9.82 7.28
CA GLN A 211 -0.91 -8.79 6.68
C GLN A 211 0.56 -9.05 7.02
N ASP A 212 1.41 -9.17 6.03
CA ASP A 212 2.85 -9.19 6.23
C ASP A 212 3.37 -7.79 6.63
N THR A 213 4.27 -7.77 7.56
CA THR A 213 4.97 -6.55 7.99
C THR A 213 6.44 -6.91 8.14
N ALA A 214 7.30 -6.21 7.44
CA ALA A 214 8.71 -6.57 7.38
C ALA A 214 9.63 -5.45 7.86
N GLU A 215 10.81 -5.86 8.28
CA GLU A 215 12.03 -5.07 8.23
C GLU A 215 12.67 -5.27 6.86
N VAL A 216 13.09 -4.19 6.22
CA VAL A 216 13.73 -4.19 4.91
C VAL A 216 15.08 -3.50 5.03
N SER A 217 16.15 -4.22 4.75
CA SER A 217 17.52 -3.68 4.79
C SER A 217 18.09 -3.56 3.39
N PHE A 218 18.83 -2.48 3.18
CA PHE A 218 19.52 -2.14 1.94
C PHE A 218 21.01 -2.08 2.23
N GLU A 219 21.79 -2.92 1.56
CA GLU A 219 23.25 -2.97 1.69
C GLU A 219 23.88 -2.77 0.31
N ASN A 220 24.42 -1.57 0.07
CA ASN A 220 25.06 -1.18 -1.18
C ASN A 220 24.17 -1.42 -2.43
N VAL A 221 22.87 -1.21 -2.29
CA VAL A 221 21.91 -1.42 -3.39
C VAL A 221 22.11 -0.36 -4.47
N LYS A 222 22.39 -0.81 -5.70
CA LYS A 222 22.54 0.07 -6.86
C LYS A 222 21.17 0.38 -7.45
N VAL A 223 20.75 1.64 -7.38
CA VAL A 223 19.46 2.11 -7.90
C VAL A 223 19.68 3.07 -9.06
N PRO A 224 19.21 2.75 -10.28
CA PRO A 224 19.36 3.63 -11.44
C PRO A 224 18.77 5.02 -11.19
N LYS A 225 19.35 6.06 -11.78
CA LYS A 225 18.83 7.45 -11.68
C LYS A 225 17.39 7.58 -12.15
N GLY A 226 17.01 6.81 -13.17
CA GLY A 226 15.63 6.76 -13.67
C GLY A 226 14.60 6.21 -12.69
N ASN A 227 15.02 5.71 -11.51
CA ASN A 227 14.13 5.24 -10.45
C ASN A 227 13.81 6.33 -9.39
N LEU A 228 14.29 7.56 -9.58
CA LEU A 228 13.89 8.71 -8.73
C LEU A 228 12.42 9.08 -9.02
N ILE A 229 11.60 9.15 -7.99
CA ILE A 229 10.22 9.66 -8.08
C ILE A 229 10.23 11.17 -7.81
N GLY A 230 9.66 11.96 -8.72
CA GLY A 230 9.62 13.40 -8.62
C GLY A 230 11.01 14.04 -8.73
N GLU A 231 11.25 15.10 -7.98
CA GLU A 231 12.50 15.85 -7.99
C GLU A 231 13.43 15.42 -6.85
N LEU A 232 14.74 15.48 -7.10
CA LEU A 232 15.77 15.22 -6.08
C LEU A 232 15.58 16.15 -4.88
N ASN A 233 15.68 15.59 -3.67
CA ASN A 233 15.53 16.32 -2.40
C ASN A 233 14.10 16.89 -2.16
N ARG A 234 13.10 16.41 -2.89
CA ARG A 234 11.69 16.81 -2.73
C ARG A 234 10.79 15.70 -2.20
N GLY A 235 11.34 14.53 -1.91
CA GLY A 235 10.58 13.34 -1.52
C GLY A 235 9.71 13.53 -0.27
N PHE A 236 10.17 14.31 0.71
CA PHE A 236 9.37 14.60 1.91
C PHE A 236 8.05 15.30 1.57
N TYR A 237 8.05 16.21 0.62
CA TYR A 237 6.84 16.93 0.22
C TYR A 237 5.86 16.01 -0.52
N VAL A 238 6.38 15.11 -1.35
CA VAL A 238 5.57 14.08 -2.01
C VAL A 238 4.91 13.16 -0.98
N LEU A 239 5.64 12.71 0.06
CA LEU A 239 5.06 11.93 1.15
C LEU A 239 3.91 12.68 1.84
N MET A 240 4.09 13.96 2.14
CA MET A 240 3.07 14.77 2.84
C MET A 240 1.78 14.94 2.01
N GLN A 241 1.88 15.03 0.68
CA GLN A 241 0.71 15.14 -0.21
C GLN A 241 -0.20 13.92 -0.14
N HIS A 242 0.36 12.71 0.02
CA HIS A 242 -0.41 11.47 0.01
C HIS A 242 -0.97 11.08 1.38
N LEU A 243 -0.41 11.60 2.49
CA LEU A 243 -0.83 11.25 3.84
C LEU A 243 -2.30 11.56 4.17
N GLU A 244 -2.91 12.56 3.54
CA GLU A 244 -4.33 12.89 3.78
C GLU A 244 -5.23 11.76 3.30
N ALA A 245 -5.02 11.28 2.08
CA ALA A 245 -5.78 10.16 1.51
C ALA A 245 -5.58 8.87 2.32
N GLU A 246 -4.34 8.59 2.75
CA GLU A 246 -4.01 7.43 3.58
C GLU A 246 -4.78 7.44 4.90
N ARG A 247 -4.82 8.59 5.58
CA ARG A 247 -5.55 8.75 6.86
C ARG A 247 -7.05 8.58 6.68
N ILE A 248 -7.63 9.12 5.62
CA ILE A 248 -9.05 8.96 5.31
C ILE A 248 -9.38 7.48 5.04
N MET A 249 -8.53 6.78 4.28
CA MET A 249 -8.70 5.34 4.03
C MET A 249 -8.65 4.51 5.32
N ALA A 250 -7.75 4.84 6.25
CA ALA A 250 -7.67 4.20 7.55
C ALA A 250 -8.94 4.44 8.37
N ALA A 251 -9.48 5.66 8.35
CA ALA A 251 -10.72 6.02 9.05
C ALA A 251 -11.92 5.21 8.53
N TYR A 252 -12.11 5.08 7.22
CA TYR A 252 -13.18 4.26 6.64
C TYR A 252 -13.05 2.78 7.02
N GLY A 253 -11.83 2.22 6.94
CA GLY A 253 -11.57 0.85 7.37
C GLY A 253 -11.93 0.63 8.85
N SER A 254 -11.61 1.60 9.71
CA SER A 254 -11.93 1.54 11.14
C SER A 254 -13.43 1.55 11.40
N ILE A 255 -14.20 2.39 10.69
CA ILE A 255 -15.66 2.45 10.82
C ILE A 255 -16.28 1.11 10.41
N GLY A 256 -15.89 0.54 9.28
CA GLY A 256 -16.37 -0.76 8.84
C GLY A 256 -16.06 -1.88 9.85
N THR A 257 -14.87 -1.85 10.45
CA THR A 257 -14.49 -2.80 11.51
C THR A 257 -15.38 -2.68 12.74
N VAL A 258 -15.70 -1.45 13.17
CA VAL A 258 -16.60 -1.19 14.30
C VAL A 258 -18.00 -1.73 13.99
N GLU A 259 -18.55 -1.48 12.80
CA GLU A 259 -19.87 -1.98 12.39
C GLU A 259 -19.92 -3.52 12.38
N HIS A 260 -18.90 -4.18 11.85
CA HIS A 260 -18.78 -5.64 11.85
C HIS A 260 -18.71 -6.20 13.28
N THR A 261 -17.84 -5.63 14.12
CA THR A 261 -17.67 -6.06 15.51
C THR A 261 -18.96 -5.89 16.32
N LEU A 262 -19.68 -4.78 16.11
CA LEU A 262 -20.96 -4.53 16.76
C LEU A 262 -22.01 -5.56 16.33
N SER A 263 -22.06 -5.92 15.06
CA SER A 263 -22.95 -6.95 14.54
C SER A 263 -22.68 -8.30 15.21
N LEU A 264 -21.42 -8.75 15.20
CA LEU A 264 -21.02 -10.02 15.86
C LEU A 264 -21.34 -10.03 17.34
N THR A 265 -21.06 -8.93 18.04
CA THR A 265 -21.34 -8.80 19.47
C THR A 265 -22.85 -8.88 19.74
N SER A 266 -23.65 -8.19 18.92
CA SER A 266 -25.11 -8.20 19.04
C SER A 266 -25.70 -9.61 18.84
N GLU A 267 -25.20 -10.35 17.86
CA GLU A 267 -25.61 -11.75 17.64
C GLU A 267 -25.20 -12.65 18.81
N TYR A 268 -23.99 -12.51 19.31
CA TYR A 268 -23.52 -13.27 20.47
C TYR A 268 -24.38 -13.02 21.73
N VAL A 269 -24.67 -11.75 22.02
CA VAL A 269 -25.46 -11.37 23.21
C VAL A 269 -26.89 -11.93 23.14
N LYS A 270 -27.52 -11.95 21.95
CA LYS A 270 -28.87 -12.55 21.79
C LYS A 270 -28.89 -14.06 22.06
N GLN A 271 -27.78 -14.76 21.82
CA GLN A 271 -27.66 -16.21 22.01
C GLN A 271 -27.15 -16.58 23.42
N ARG A 272 -26.56 -15.65 24.16
CA ARG A 272 -25.99 -15.89 25.47
C ARG A 272 -27.12 -16.05 26.53
N ILE A 273 -27.21 -17.25 27.10
CA ILE A 273 -28.05 -17.53 28.29
C ILE A 273 -27.19 -17.23 29.50
N LEU A 274 -27.72 -16.43 30.42
CA LEU A 274 -27.12 -16.12 31.73
C LEU A 274 -27.54 -17.19 32.76
#